data_f381caa195af2d26ab2b889a40eac8c0
#
_entry.id   f381caa195af2d26ab2b889a40eac8c0
#
_cell.length_a   1.000
_cell.length_b   1.000
_cell.length_c   1.000
_cell.angle_alpha   90.00
_cell.angle_beta   90.00
_cell.angle_gamma   90.00
#
_symmetry.space_group_name_H-M   'P 1'
#
loop_
_entity.id
_entity.type
_entity.pdbx_description
1 polymer ?
#
loop_
_entity_poly.entity_id
_entity_poly.type
_entity_poly.pdbx_seq_one_letter_code
_entity_poly.pdbx_strand_id
1 'polypeptide(L)'
;MSQEQIRFYGTSKAYQTRWDKVQNERTFLYADMLEAEAIWGNELNDLFRKVFDLEHELFTRIRHYIELINPDTGMASKEAIRKIDEKKRDIMYDNRSEEPDEYKQELISAIEDIEKYLKPKLRHEKL
;
A
#
# COMPACT_ATOMS: atom_id res chain seq x y z
N MET A 1 -20.48 19.59 15.55
CA MET A 1 -19.14 19.27 14.99
C MET A 1 -18.66 20.35 14.06
N SER A 2 -17.37 20.70 14.13
CA SER A 2 -16.78 21.62 13.18
C SER A 2 -16.65 20.97 11.79
N GLN A 3 -16.46 21.80 10.75
CA GLN A 3 -16.21 21.28 9.41
C GLN A 3 -14.93 20.43 9.35
N GLU A 4 -13.92 20.83 10.12
CA GLU A 4 -12.67 20.08 10.20
C GLU A 4 -12.88 18.68 10.79
N GLN A 5 -13.70 18.59 11.83
CA GLN A 5 -14.04 17.29 12.44
C GLN A 5 -14.82 16.41 11.47
N ILE A 6 -15.79 16.99 10.74
CA ILE A 6 -16.57 16.24 9.75
C ILE A 6 -15.65 15.70 8.65
N ARG A 7 -14.75 16.54 8.15
CA ARG A 7 -13.75 16.13 7.14
C ARG A 7 -12.87 15.00 7.64
N PHE A 8 -12.38 15.13 8.88
CA PHE A 8 -11.52 14.12 9.48
C PHE A 8 -12.26 12.78 9.60
N TYR A 9 -13.46 12.77 10.14
CA TYR A 9 -14.24 11.54 10.30
C TYR A 9 -14.56 10.90 8.94
N GLY A 10 -14.99 11.68 7.97
CA GLY A 10 -15.32 11.17 6.64
C GLY A 10 -14.12 10.57 5.94
N THR A 11 -13.00 11.26 5.97
CA THR A 11 -11.75 10.79 5.34
C THR A 11 -11.22 9.55 6.03
N SER A 12 -11.17 9.55 7.37
CA SER A 12 -10.70 8.40 8.16
C SER A 12 -11.53 7.17 7.89
N LYS A 13 -12.84 7.32 7.86
CA LYS A 13 -13.75 6.19 7.63
C LYS A 13 -13.61 5.63 6.22
N ALA A 14 -13.45 6.50 5.22
CA ALA A 14 -13.26 6.07 3.84
C ALA A 14 -11.98 5.24 3.69
N TYR A 15 -10.86 5.70 4.25
CA TYR A 15 -9.61 4.95 4.22
C TYR A 15 -9.69 3.67 5.04
N GLN A 16 -10.33 3.70 6.21
CA GLN A 16 -10.50 2.50 7.03
C GLN A 16 -11.28 1.42 6.30
N THR A 17 -12.36 1.80 5.63
CA THR A 17 -13.20 0.86 4.87
C THR A 17 -12.40 0.21 3.74
N ARG A 18 -11.62 1.00 3.01
CA ARG A 18 -10.77 0.49 1.94
C ARG A 18 -9.68 -0.43 2.47
N TRP A 19 -9.08 -0.07 3.59
CA TRP A 19 -8.02 -0.85 4.19
C TRP A 19 -8.53 -2.19 4.73
N ASP A 20 -9.69 -2.21 5.37
CA ASP A 20 -10.33 -3.43 5.86
C ASP A 20 -10.57 -4.42 4.70
N LYS A 21 -11.00 -3.90 3.55
CA LYS A 21 -11.19 -4.72 2.36
C LYS A 21 -9.88 -5.33 1.88
N VAL A 22 -8.81 -4.55 1.85
CA VAL A 22 -7.47 -5.02 1.48
C VAL A 22 -7.00 -6.10 2.47
N GLN A 23 -7.20 -5.90 3.77
CA GLN A 23 -6.82 -6.87 4.79
C GLN A 23 -7.56 -8.20 4.63
N ASN A 24 -8.85 -8.16 4.35
CA ASN A 24 -9.64 -9.36 4.12
C ASN A 24 -9.14 -10.15 2.90
N GLU A 25 -8.88 -9.46 1.81
CA GLU A 25 -8.33 -10.07 0.59
C GLU A 25 -6.93 -10.64 0.84
N ARG A 26 -6.11 -9.96 1.63
CA ARG A 26 -4.75 -10.40 1.97
C ARG A 26 -4.75 -11.71 2.76
N THR A 27 -5.74 -11.94 3.62
CA THR A 27 -5.86 -13.18 4.38
C THR A 27 -5.94 -14.39 3.45
N PHE A 28 -6.75 -14.30 2.40
CA PHE A 28 -6.86 -15.34 1.39
C PHE A 28 -5.57 -15.49 0.59
N LEU A 29 -4.94 -14.39 0.24
CA LEU A 29 -3.68 -14.41 -0.49
C LEU A 29 -2.57 -15.11 0.30
N TYR A 30 -2.48 -14.87 1.59
CA TYR A 30 -1.47 -15.53 2.44
C TYR A 30 -1.66 -17.04 2.48
N ALA A 31 -2.89 -17.53 2.53
CA ALA A 31 -3.17 -18.95 2.48
C ALA A 31 -2.69 -19.55 1.15
N ASP A 32 -2.98 -18.89 0.03
CA ASP A 32 -2.53 -19.32 -1.30
C ASP A 32 -1.00 -19.28 -1.42
N MET A 33 -0.36 -18.28 -0.84
CA MET A 33 1.10 -18.16 -0.83
C MET A 33 1.77 -19.30 -0.05
N LEU A 34 1.17 -19.76 1.04
CA LEU A 34 1.68 -20.90 1.79
C LEU A 34 1.63 -22.19 0.95
N GLU A 35 0.55 -22.40 0.22
CA GLU A 35 0.45 -23.53 -0.70
C GLU A 35 1.49 -23.43 -1.81
N ALA A 36 1.65 -22.26 -2.39
CA ALA A 36 2.65 -22.02 -3.43
C ALA A 36 4.07 -22.25 -2.93
N GLU A 37 4.37 -21.83 -1.70
CA GLU A 37 5.67 -22.07 -1.08
C GLU A 37 5.96 -23.57 -0.94
N ALA A 38 4.97 -24.36 -0.55
CA ALA A 38 5.12 -25.79 -0.42
C ALA A 38 5.40 -26.47 -1.76
N ILE A 39 4.86 -25.95 -2.85
CA ILE A 39 5.02 -26.53 -4.18
C ILE A 39 6.24 -25.99 -4.93
N TRP A 40 6.48 -24.68 -4.87
CA TRP A 40 7.47 -23.97 -5.71
C TRP A 40 8.63 -23.36 -4.94
N GLY A 41 8.60 -23.37 -3.59
CA GLY A 41 9.63 -22.74 -2.76
C GLY A 41 9.34 -21.26 -2.51
N ASN A 42 10.34 -20.52 -2.05
CA ASN A 42 10.19 -19.17 -1.52
C ASN A 42 10.24 -18.04 -2.54
N GLU A 43 10.50 -18.35 -3.80
CA GLU A 43 10.72 -17.31 -4.82
C GLU A 43 9.50 -16.41 -5.01
N LEU A 44 8.30 -16.98 -4.99
CA LEU A 44 7.07 -16.21 -5.10
C LEU A 44 6.88 -15.27 -3.90
N ASN A 45 7.20 -15.73 -2.71
CA ASN A 45 7.13 -14.89 -1.51
C ASN A 45 8.07 -13.68 -1.62
N ASP A 46 9.27 -13.86 -2.14
CA ASP A 46 10.22 -12.78 -2.34
C ASP A 46 9.70 -11.73 -3.35
N LEU A 47 9.01 -12.18 -4.38
CA LEU A 47 8.41 -11.28 -5.35
C LEU A 47 7.25 -10.48 -4.74
N PHE A 48 6.41 -11.12 -3.93
CA PHE A 48 5.32 -10.44 -3.23
C PHE A 48 5.82 -9.47 -2.16
N ARG A 49 6.99 -9.69 -1.60
CA ARG A 49 7.56 -8.79 -0.59
C ARG A 49 7.68 -7.36 -1.10
N LYS A 50 8.07 -7.17 -2.35
CA LYS A 50 8.13 -5.83 -2.95
C LYS A 50 6.77 -5.15 -2.97
N VAL A 51 5.71 -5.88 -3.31
CA VAL A 51 4.35 -5.35 -3.31
C VAL A 51 3.94 -4.97 -1.90
N PHE A 52 4.21 -5.83 -0.93
CA PHE A 52 3.86 -5.57 0.48
C PHE A 52 4.64 -4.37 1.05
N ASP A 53 5.90 -4.21 0.68
CA ASP A 53 6.69 -3.05 1.10
C ASP A 53 6.12 -1.74 0.52
N LEU A 54 5.69 -1.76 -0.74
CA LEU A 54 5.05 -0.62 -1.37
C LEU A 54 3.69 -0.30 -0.73
N GLU A 55 2.90 -1.33 -0.41
CA GLU A 55 1.64 -1.14 0.31
C GLU A 55 1.87 -0.56 1.70
N HIS A 56 2.90 -1.03 2.40
CA HIS A 56 3.24 -0.51 3.73
C HIS A 56 3.65 0.96 3.65
N GLU A 57 4.43 1.34 2.65
CA GLU A 57 4.80 2.72 2.40
C GLU A 57 3.56 3.60 2.21
N LEU A 58 2.63 3.14 1.36
CA LEU A 58 1.37 3.86 1.13
C LEU A 58 0.53 3.95 2.40
N PHE A 59 0.39 2.85 3.13
CA PHE A 59 -0.38 2.82 4.37
C PHE A 59 0.17 3.80 5.41
N THR A 60 1.50 3.85 5.56
CA THR A 60 2.16 4.77 6.49
C THR A 60 1.88 6.22 6.10
N ARG A 61 1.95 6.56 4.81
CA ARG A 61 1.66 7.89 4.32
C ARG A 61 0.19 8.27 4.53
N ILE A 62 -0.73 7.34 4.33
CA ILE A 62 -2.16 7.56 4.59
C ILE A 62 -2.39 7.84 6.07
N ARG A 63 -1.78 7.05 6.96
CA ARG A 63 -1.88 7.29 8.40
C ARG A 63 -1.37 8.66 8.79
N HIS A 64 -0.24 9.08 8.24
CA HIS A 64 0.32 10.41 8.47
C HIS A 64 -0.63 11.50 7.98
N TYR A 65 -1.20 11.32 6.80
CA TYR A 65 -2.18 12.28 6.27
C TYR A 65 -3.39 12.43 7.18
N ILE A 66 -3.94 11.32 7.66
CA ILE A 66 -5.09 11.32 8.58
C ILE A 66 -4.73 12.08 9.87
N GLU A 67 -3.54 11.84 10.44
CA GLU A 67 -3.10 12.56 11.63
C GLU A 67 -2.95 14.06 11.37
N LEU A 68 -2.46 14.44 10.18
CA LEU A 68 -2.29 15.85 9.84
C LEU A 68 -3.62 16.60 9.72
N ILE A 69 -4.69 15.92 9.30
CA ILE A 69 -6.02 16.53 9.19
C ILE A 69 -6.86 16.36 10.46
N ASN A 70 -6.36 15.59 11.44
CA ASN A 70 -7.07 15.40 12.72
C ASN A 70 -6.99 16.69 13.53
N PRO A 71 -8.13 17.37 13.81
CA PRO A 71 -8.11 18.63 14.58
C PRO A 71 -7.64 18.44 16.02
N ASP A 72 -7.71 17.23 16.57
CA ASP A 72 -7.30 16.92 17.94
C ASP A 72 -5.81 16.60 18.06
N THR A 73 -5.11 16.38 16.97
CA THR A 73 -3.67 16.13 16.99
C THR A 73 -2.90 17.43 17.26
N GLY A 74 -2.02 17.40 18.24
CA GLY A 74 -1.24 18.59 18.64
C GLY A 74 -0.26 19.05 17.57
N MET A 75 0.08 20.34 17.62
CA MET A 75 0.99 20.96 16.65
C MET A 75 2.38 20.32 16.65
N ALA A 76 2.90 19.94 17.82
CA ALA A 76 4.20 19.29 17.91
C ALA A 76 4.21 17.93 17.21
N SER A 77 3.15 17.15 17.35
CA SER A 77 3.00 15.87 16.68
C SER A 77 2.88 16.02 15.17
N LYS A 78 2.10 17.01 14.72
CA LYS A 78 1.97 17.31 13.29
C LYS A 78 3.30 17.74 12.67
N GLU A 79 4.07 18.56 13.39
CA GLU A 79 5.37 19.01 12.92
C GLU A 79 6.37 17.86 12.81
N ALA A 80 6.35 16.92 13.78
CA ALA A 80 7.19 15.73 13.73
C ALA A 80 6.87 14.86 12.51
N ILE A 81 5.58 14.69 12.21
CA ILE A 81 5.12 13.93 11.03
C ILE A 81 5.60 14.63 9.75
N ARG A 82 5.46 15.94 9.64
CA ARG A 82 5.91 16.70 8.47
C ARG A 82 7.41 16.54 8.23
N LYS A 83 8.20 16.56 9.29
CA LYS A 83 9.66 16.37 9.19
C LYS A 83 10.03 14.99 8.69
N ILE A 84 9.32 13.97 9.14
CA ILE A 84 9.52 12.60 8.66
C ILE A 84 9.17 12.51 7.17
N ASP A 85 8.03 13.08 6.78
CA ASP A 85 7.52 12.99 5.41
C ASP A 85 8.32 13.83 4.41
N GLU A 86 8.94 14.93 4.84
CA GLU A 86 9.81 15.73 3.98
C GLU A 86 10.97 14.94 3.37
N LYS A 87 11.46 13.94 4.08
CA LYS A 87 12.59 13.12 3.65
C LYS A 87 12.19 11.96 2.75
N LYS A 88 10.89 11.79 2.54
CA LYS A 88 10.35 10.67 1.76
C LYS A 88 9.72 11.19 0.49
N ARG A 89 9.70 10.34 -0.55
CA ARG A 89 9.01 10.67 -1.79
C ARG A 89 7.52 10.85 -1.56
N ASP A 90 6.90 11.72 -2.34
CA ASP A 90 5.47 11.94 -2.29
C ASP A 90 4.76 10.89 -3.13
N ILE A 91 3.85 10.14 -2.49
CA ILE A 91 3.06 9.10 -3.15
C ILE A 91 1.56 9.38 -3.09
N MET A 92 1.17 10.47 -2.41
CA MET A 92 -0.24 10.85 -2.24
C MET A 92 -0.71 11.92 -3.23
N TYR A 93 0.21 12.69 -3.82
CA TYR A 93 -0.10 13.88 -4.61
C TYR A 93 0.65 13.89 -5.93
N ASP A 94 0.37 12.96 -6.77
CA ASP A 94 1.10 12.73 -8.00
C ASP A 94 0.59 13.50 -9.21
N ASN A 95 -0.62 14.03 -9.15
CA ASN A 95 -1.36 14.47 -10.33
C ASN A 95 -0.90 15.80 -10.92
N ARG A 96 0.13 16.44 -10.35
CA ARG A 96 0.60 17.74 -10.79
C ARG A 96 1.92 17.70 -11.57
N SER A 97 2.61 16.59 -11.57
CA SER A 97 3.81 16.42 -12.37
C SER A 97 3.47 15.68 -13.64
N GLU A 98 4.01 16.13 -14.77
CA GLU A 98 3.90 15.43 -16.05
C GLU A 98 4.74 14.17 -16.08
N GLU A 99 5.61 13.99 -15.09
CA GLU A 99 6.44 12.80 -14.97
C GLU A 99 5.64 11.63 -14.42
N PRO A 100 5.87 10.42 -14.93
CA PRO A 100 5.20 9.23 -14.41
C PRO A 100 5.49 9.06 -12.92
N ASP A 101 4.46 8.75 -12.15
CA ASP A 101 4.58 8.48 -10.74
C ASP A 101 5.52 7.28 -10.52
N GLU A 102 6.65 7.55 -9.90
CA GLU A 102 7.67 6.54 -9.59
C GLU A 102 7.10 5.39 -8.77
N TYR A 103 6.27 5.69 -7.78
CA TYR A 103 5.61 4.68 -6.95
C TYR A 103 4.74 3.75 -7.79
N LYS A 104 3.91 4.32 -8.65
CA LYS A 104 3.01 3.57 -9.51
C LYS A 104 3.79 2.66 -10.46
N GLN A 105 4.88 3.15 -11.01
CA GLN A 105 5.75 2.36 -11.89
C GLN A 105 6.41 1.20 -11.16
N GLU A 106 6.88 1.42 -9.93
CA GLU A 106 7.45 0.36 -9.11
C GLU A 106 6.41 -0.72 -8.79
N LEU A 107 5.19 -0.31 -8.46
CA LEU A 107 4.10 -1.24 -8.18
C LEU A 107 3.75 -2.08 -9.41
N ILE A 108 3.61 -1.44 -10.56
CA ILE A 108 3.33 -2.13 -11.82
C ILE A 108 4.45 -3.11 -12.15
N SER A 109 5.71 -2.69 -12.02
CA SER A 109 6.86 -3.54 -12.28
C SER A 109 6.91 -4.76 -11.35
N ALA A 110 6.59 -4.56 -10.07
CA ALA A 110 6.55 -5.66 -9.09
C ALA A 110 5.44 -6.66 -9.44
N ILE A 111 4.28 -6.18 -9.86
CA ILE A 111 3.17 -7.04 -10.30
C ILE A 111 3.54 -7.80 -11.57
N GLU A 112 4.18 -7.14 -12.54
CA GLU A 112 4.64 -7.78 -13.77
C GLU A 112 5.64 -8.90 -13.49
N ASP A 113 6.54 -8.71 -12.54
CA ASP A 113 7.51 -9.74 -12.14
C ASP A 113 6.80 -10.97 -11.57
N ILE A 114 5.74 -10.76 -10.78
CA ILE A 114 4.91 -11.85 -10.26
C ILE A 114 4.22 -12.59 -11.41
N GLU A 115 3.64 -11.86 -12.37
CA GLU A 115 2.98 -12.45 -13.52
C GLU A 115 3.93 -13.28 -14.37
N LYS A 116 5.13 -12.76 -14.62
CA LYS A 116 6.17 -13.48 -15.38
C LYS A 116 6.59 -14.77 -14.70
N TYR A 117 6.60 -14.78 -13.37
CA TYR A 117 6.91 -15.98 -12.60
C TYR A 117 5.78 -17.01 -12.66
N LEU A 118 4.53 -16.55 -12.52
CA LEU A 118 3.38 -17.43 -12.41
C LEU A 118 2.93 -18.02 -13.74
N LYS A 119 2.97 -17.27 -14.83
CA LYS A 119 2.44 -17.71 -16.13
C LYS A 119 3.01 -19.04 -16.61
N PRO A 120 4.34 -19.25 -16.62
CA PRO A 120 4.87 -20.56 -17.04
C PRO A 120 4.47 -21.70 -16.11
N LYS A 121 4.39 -21.44 -14.82
CA LYS A 121 4.04 -22.47 -13.82
C LYS A 121 2.58 -22.90 -13.93
N LEU A 122 1.69 -21.93 -14.14
CA LEU A 122 0.26 -22.23 -14.31
C LEU A 122 -0.02 -22.97 -15.62
N ARG A 123 0.74 -22.68 -16.68
CA ARG A 123 0.64 -23.42 -17.95
C ARG A 123 1.08 -24.87 -17.79
N HIS A 124 2.11 -25.10 -16.99
CA HIS A 124 2.61 -26.46 -16.73
C HIS A 124 1.59 -27.31 -15.99
N GLU A 125 0.85 -26.73 -15.05
CA GLU A 125 -0.17 -27.45 -14.29
C GLU A 125 -1.39 -27.81 -15.10
N LYS A 126 -1.65 -27.08 -16.19
CA LYS A 126 -2.78 -27.35 -17.07
C LYS A 126 -2.53 -28.47 -18.08
N LEU A 127 -1.31 -28.92 -18.17
CA LEU A 127 -0.91 -30.02 -19.03
C LEU A 127 -0.86 -31.33 -18.26
#